data_cb800ea6773b5453e8e4a4ae72ce0427
#
_entry.id   cb800ea6773b5453e8e4a4ae72ce0427
#
_cell.length_a   1.000
_cell.length_b   1.000
_cell.length_c   1.000
_cell.angle_alpha   90.00
_cell.angle_beta   90.00
_cell.angle_gamma   90.00
#
_symmetry.space_group_name_H-M   'P 1'
#
loop_
_entity.id
_entity.type
_entity.pdbx_description
1 polymer ?
#
loop_
_entity_poly.entity_id
_entity_poly.type
_entity_poly.pdbx_seq_one_letter_code
_entity_poly.pdbx_strand_id
1 'polypeptide(L)'
;LSMGKGTIQDAVTDRSGITGEKMELDGYNVVEGAYTTTYNHMGKNQLCTIVAFNKESEEVAHNVAMQIAAMNPIAIDEAGVPESVKEQEIQVAIEKTKAEQVQKAVEAALKKGGINPTHVDSEDHMESNMAKGWITAEDVAKAKDIIATVSAEKAANLPEQMIQNIAQGRLSKFLKEVCLLNQED
;
A
#
# COMPACT_ATOMS: atom_id res chain seq x y z
N LEU A 1 34.50 3.78 3.75
CA LEU A 1 34.88 2.86 4.83
C LEU A 1 35.95 1.92 4.35
N SER A 2 37.03 1.77 5.11
CA SER A 2 38.09 0.80 4.82
C SER A 2 37.82 -0.52 5.53
N MET A 3 38.05 -1.63 4.82
CA MET A 3 37.96 -2.98 5.37
C MET A 3 39.32 -3.66 5.26
N GLY A 4 40.19 -3.50 6.26
CA GLY A 4 41.52 -4.08 6.25
C GLY A 4 42.39 -3.61 5.05
N LYS A 5 42.45 -4.38 3.99
CA LYS A 5 43.27 -4.09 2.81
C LYS A 5 42.54 -3.37 1.67
N GLY A 6 41.34 -2.90 1.84
CA GLY A 6 40.57 -2.26 0.80
C GLY A 6 39.34 -1.49 1.31
N THR A 7 38.45 -1.12 0.41
CA THR A 7 37.17 -0.50 0.67
C THR A 7 36.06 -1.55 0.68
N ILE A 8 34.87 -1.15 1.15
CA ILE A 8 33.67 -2.00 1.03
C ILE A 8 33.38 -2.33 -0.44
N GLN A 9 33.60 -1.36 -1.34
CA GLN A 9 33.40 -1.58 -2.78
C GLN A 9 34.35 -2.64 -3.32
N ASP A 10 35.61 -2.65 -2.88
CA ASP A 10 36.57 -3.70 -3.26
C ASP A 10 36.12 -5.08 -2.81
N ALA A 11 35.61 -5.18 -1.57
CA ALA A 11 35.07 -6.43 -1.04
C ALA A 11 33.83 -6.93 -1.79
N VAL A 12 32.93 -6.04 -2.22
CA VAL A 12 31.77 -6.37 -3.07
C VAL A 12 32.22 -6.87 -4.43
N THR A 13 33.19 -6.19 -5.04
CA THR A 13 33.76 -6.57 -6.34
C THR A 13 34.42 -7.96 -6.28
N ASP A 14 35.22 -8.20 -5.24
CA ASP A 14 35.85 -9.51 -5.02
C ASP A 14 34.82 -10.61 -4.84
N ARG A 15 33.77 -10.35 -4.08
CA ARG A 15 32.70 -11.31 -3.85
C ARG A 15 31.95 -11.63 -5.14
N SER A 16 31.65 -10.60 -5.93
CA SER A 16 31.05 -10.77 -7.27
C SER A 16 31.91 -11.67 -8.19
N GLY A 17 33.23 -11.47 -8.15
CA GLY A 17 34.19 -12.33 -8.89
C GLY A 17 34.23 -13.79 -8.42
N ILE A 18 34.16 -14.02 -7.10
CA ILE A 18 34.17 -15.36 -6.50
C ILE A 18 32.91 -16.14 -6.84
N THR A 19 31.75 -15.49 -6.76
CA THR A 19 30.42 -16.13 -6.96
C THR A 19 30.04 -16.23 -8.43
N GLY A 20 30.66 -15.42 -9.32
CA GLY A 20 30.22 -15.27 -10.70
C GLY A 20 28.92 -14.52 -10.90
N GLU A 21 28.35 -13.96 -9.82
CA GLU A 21 27.13 -13.19 -9.84
C GLU A 21 27.42 -11.69 -9.66
N LYS A 22 26.74 -10.84 -10.43
CA LYS A 22 26.86 -9.39 -10.26
C LYS A 22 26.33 -8.97 -8.91
N MET A 23 27.17 -8.38 -8.07
CA MET A 23 26.82 -7.79 -6.79
C MET A 23 27.13 -6.30 -6.82
N GLU A 24 26.25 -5.50 -6.26
CA GLU A 24 26.39 -4.05 -6.16
C GLU A 24 26.07 -3.59 -4.74
N LEU A 25 26.76 -2.55 -4.29
CA LEU A 25 26.42 -1.87 -3.05
C LEU A 25 25.33 -0.86 -3.36
N ASP A 26 24.12 -1.10 -2.86
CA ASP A 26 22.93 -0.27 -3.10
C ASP A 26 22.93 1.01 -2.23
N GLY A 27 23.36 0.91 -0.98
CA GLY A 27 23.36 2.05 -0.09
C GLY A 27 24.19 1.86 1.18
N TYR A 28 24.36 2.96 1.90
CA TYR A 28 25.02 3.02 3.18
C TYR A 28 24.35 4.09 4.06
N ASN A 29 23.96 3.69 5.26
CA ASN A 29 23.33 4.58 6.24
C ASN A 29 24.01 4.48 7.59
N VAL A 30 24.06 5.58 8.33
CA VAL A 30 24.53 5.65 9.69
C VAL A 30 23.40 6.11 10.60
N VAL A 31 23.20 5.40 11.68
CA VAL A 31 22.25 5.76 12.74
C VAL A 31 23.02 6.01 14.02
N GLU A 32 22.91 7.23 14.56
CA GLU A 32 23.60 7.66 15.76
C GLU A 32 22.60 8.07 16.86
N GLY A 33 22.92 7.77 18.11
CA GLY A 33 22.12 8.13 19.27
C GLY A 33 22.80 7.75 20.56
N ALA A 34 22.22 8.15 21.69
CA ALA A 34 22.75 7.82 23.03
C ALA A 34 22.77 6.31 23.28
N TYR A 35 21.80 5.60 22.74
CA TYR A 35 21.72 4.14 22.73
C TYR A 35 21.23 3.67 21.37
N THR A 36 21.88 2.67 20.79
CA THR A 36 21.47 2.09 19.50
C THR A 36 21.28 0.58 19.62
N THR A 37 20.30 0.04 18.95
CA THR A 37 20.07 -1.40 18.85
C THR A 37 19.91 -1.81 17.39
N THR A 38 20.20 -3.08 17.14
CA THR A 38 20.00 -3.72 15.85
C THR A 38 19.14 -4.96 16.01
N TYR A 39 18.30 -5.22 15.04
CA TYR A 39 17.51 -6.46 14.96
C TYR A 39 17.70 -7.09 13.59
N ASN A 40 18.05 -8.36 13.58
CA ASN A 40 18.21 -9.18 12.37
C ASN A 40 17.12 -10.23 12.34
N HIS A 41 16.12 -10.02 11.46
CA HIS A 41 14.96 -10.88 11.41
C HIS A 41 15.33 -12.32 11.04
N MET A 42 15.00 -13.27 11.92
CA MET A 42 15.33 -14.71 11.79
C MET A 42 16.83 -15.01 11.61
N GLY A 43 17.72 -14.06 11.85
CA GLY A 43 19.17 -14.24 11.67
C GLY A 43 19.63 -14.43 10.23
N LYS A 44 18.79 -14.13 9.25
CA LYS A 44 19.06 -14.40 7.82
C LYS A 44 19.76 -13.28 7.07
N ASN A 45 20.01 -12.14 7.69
CA ASN A 45 20.63 -10.96 7.08
C ASN A 45 19.88 -10.40 5.84
N GLN A 46 18.59 -10.72 5.73
CA GLN A 46 17.73 -10.25 4.62
C GLN A 46 16.91 -9.04 5.02
N LEU A 47 16.53 -8.94 6.28
CA LEU A 47 15.78 -7.85 6.86
C LEU A 47 16.40 -7.49 8.21
N CYS A 48 16.98 -6.30 8.28
CA CYS A 48 17.62 -5.79 9.48
C CYS A 48 17.09 -4.40 9.80
N THR A 49 16.93 -4.08 11.08
CA THR A 49 16.58 -2.74 11.56
C THR A 49 17.66 -2.21 12.47
N ILE A 50 17.88 -0.90 12.43
CA ILE A 50 18.75 -0.16 13.34
C ILE A 50 17.94 0.99 13.92
N VAL A 51 17.91 1.10 15.24
CA VAL A 51 17.14 2.12 15.93
C VAL A 51 18.01 2.84 16.96
N ALA A 52 17.91 4.15 17.01
CA ALA A 52 18.56 4.99 18.00
C ALA A 52 17.54 5.50 19.02
N PHE A 53 17.92 5.50 20.28
CA PHE A 53 17.13 5.95 21.42
C PHE A 53 17.88 7.02 22.21
N ASN A 54 17.14 7.82 22.95
CA ASN A 54 17.67 8.79 23.88
C ASN A 54 17.97 8.22 25.27
N LYS A 55 17.53 6.98 25.54
CA LYS A 55 17.77 6.25 26.79
C LYS A 55 18.05 4.78 26.51
N GLU A 56 18.83 4.16 27.37
CA GLU A 56 19.12 2.74 27.34
C GLU A 56 17.95 1.93 27.92
N SER A 57 17.48 0.95 27.17
CA SER A 57 16.55 -0.08 27.62
C SER A 57 16.59 -1.22 26.61
N GLU A 58 17.29 -2.29 26.94
CA GLU A 58 17.53 -3.41 26.03
C GLU A 58 16.20 -4.08 25.57
N GLU A 59 15.31 -4.36 26.51
CA GLU A 59 14.02 -5.00 26.22
C GLU A 59 13.13 -4.14 25.31
N VAL A 60 12.95 -2.86 25.67
CA VAL A 60 12.13 -1.93 24.88
C VAL A 60 12.75 -1.71 23.50
N ALA A 61 14.07 -1.53 23.45
CA ALA A 61 14.77 -1.31 22.18
C ALA A 61 14.67 -2.51 21.25
N HIS A 62 14.78 -3.73 21.78
CA HIS A 62 14.60 -4.95 21.00
C HIS A 62 13.17 -5.08 20.45
N ASN A 63 12.17 -4.86 21.28
CA ASN A 63 10.76 -4.93 20.88
C ASN A 63 10.42 -3.89 19.80
N VAL A 64 10.90 -2.65 19.96
CA VAL A 64 10.70 -1.59 18.94
C VAL A 64 11.40 -1.95 17.63
N ALA A 65 12.63 -2.45 17.67
CA ALA A 65 13.34 -2.85 16.46
C ALA A 65 12.64 -4.02 15.73
N MET A 66 12.08 -4.95 16.48
CA MET A 66 11.27 -6.05 15.95
C MET A 66 9.95 -5.55 15.35
N GLN A 67 9.27 -4.63 16.02
CA GLN A 67 8.06 -3.95 15.52
C GLN A 67 8.33 -3.25 14.19
N ILE A 68 9.42 -2.52 14.08
CA ILE A 68 9.83 -1.85 12.84
C ILE A 68 10.04 -2.87 11.71
N ALA A 69 10.70 -3.99 12.00
CA ALA A 69 10.88 -5.05 11.01
C ALA A 69 9.55 -5.68 10.54
N ALA A 70 8.59 -5.84 11.46
CA ALA A 70 7.30 -6.45 11.17
C ALA A 70 6.35 -5.51 10.42
N MET A 71 6.27 -4.26 10.85
CA MET A 71 5.25 -3.30 10.39
C MET A 71 5.76 -2.28 9.36
N ASN A 72 7.06 -2.22 9.15
CA ASN A 72 7.72 -1.37 8.16
C ASN A 72 7.19 0.09 8.14
N PRO A 73 7.24 0.82 9.26
CA PRO A 73 6.80 2.21 9.29
C PRO A 73 7.68 3.08 8.39
N ILE A 74 7.08 4.10 7.78
CA ILE A 74 7.81 5.06 6.93
C ILE A 74 8.32 6.26 7.70
N ALA A 75 7.78 6.52 8.90
CA ALA A 75 8.19 7.61 9.78
C ALA A 75 7.97 7.23 11.25
N ILE A 76 8.57 7.98 12.16
CA ILE A 76 8.34 7.83 13.60
C ILE A 76 6.96 8.36 13.97
N ASP A 77 6.62 9.55 13.46
CA ASP A 77 5.35 10.23 13.68
C ASP A 77 4.82 10.87 12.38
N GLU A 78 3.66 11.51 12.45
CA GLU A 78 3.03 12.16 11.29
C GLU A 78 3.84 13.33 10.74
N ALA A 79 4.61 14.03 11.57
CA ALA A 79 5.48 15.12 11.14
C ALA A 79 6.66 14.64 10.29
N GLY A 80 7.09 13.41 10.50
CA GLY A 80 8.15 12.76 9.73
C GLY A 80 7.69 12.20 8.37
N VAL A 81 6.39 12.13 8.10
CA VAL A 81 5.86 11.70 6.80
C VAL A 81 6.01 12.83 5.79
N PRO A 82 6.70 12.62 4.66
CA PRO A 82 6.85 13.64 3.63
C PRO A 82 5.50 14.15 3.12
N GLU A 83 5.37 15.45 2.90
CA GLU A 83 4.12 16.05 2.41
C GLU A 83 3.70 15.48 1.06
N SER A 84 4.66 15.20 0.18
CA SER A 84 4.41 14.53 -1.10
C SER A 84 3.75 13.15 -0.97
N VAL A 85 4.07 12.41 0.08
CA VAL A 85 3.44 11.10 0.38
C VAL A 85 2.00 11.32 0.82
N LYS A 86 1.74 12.30 1.69
CA LYS A 86 0.38 12.63 2.15
C LYS A 86 -0.50 13.10 0.99
N GLU A 87 0.02 13.98 0.12
CA GLU A 87 -0.69 14.44 -1.08
C GLU A 87 -1.02 13.29 -2.03
N GLN A 88 -0.08 12.40 -2.27
CA GLN A 88 -0.28 11.22 -3.10
C GLN A 88 -1.36 10.29 -2.52
N GLU A 89 -1.32 10.03 -1.22
CA GLU A 89 -2.34 9.21 -0.54
C GLU A 89 -3.73 9.85 -0.58
N ILE A 90 -3.83 11.17 -0.44
CA ILE A 90 -5.09 11.89 -0.61
C ILE A 90 -5.64 11.71 -2.04
N GLN A 91 -4.81 11.88 -3.07
CA GLN A 91 -5.24 11.72 -4.45
C GLN A 91 -5.73 10.28 -4.72
N VAL A 92 -4.97 9.29 -4.29
CA VAL A 92 -5.37 7.87 -4.41
C VAL A 92 -6.69 7.61 -3.65
N ALA A 93 -6.85 8.17 -2.45
CA ALA A 93 -8.07 8.04 -1.66
C ALA A 93 -9.28 8.69 -2.35
N ILE A 94 -9.10 9.85 -2.97
CA ILE A 94 -10.13 10.55 -3.75
C ILE A 94 -10.57 9.69 -4.94
N GLU A 95 -9.62 9.22 -5.75
CA GLU A 95 -9.91 8.39 -6.92
C GLU A 95 -10.62 7.09 -6.55
N LYS A 96 -10.11 6.41 -5.52
CA LYS A 96 -10.73 5.19 -5.01
C LYS A 96 -12.15 5.43 -4.49
N THR A 97 -12.37 6.52 -3.74
CA THR A 97 -13.69 6.87 -3.21
C THR A 97 -14.67 7.18 -4.34
N LYS A 98 -14.23 7.93 -5.36
CA LYS A 98 -15.05 8.20 -6.55
C LYS A 98 -15.45 6.92 -7.26
N ALA A 99 -14.49 6.02 -7.51
CA ALA A 99 -14.75 4.73 -8.16
C ALA A 99 -15.73 3.87 -7.35
N GLU A 100 -15.57 3.80 -6.03
CA GLU A 100 -16.49 3.06 -5.15
C GLU A 100 -17.90 3.63 -5.14
N GLN A 101 -18.06 4.96 -5.18
CA GLN A 101 -19.39 5.59 -5.24
C GLN A 101 -20.08 5.31 -6.57
N VAL A 102 -19.35 5.35 -7.67
CA VAL A 102 -19.86 4.98 -9.00
C VAL A 102 -20.26 3.51 -9.02
N GLN A 103 -19.38 2.62 -8.55
CA GLN A 103 -19.68 1.18 -8.50
C GLN A 103 -20.93 0.88 -7.68
N LYS A 104 -21.07 1.45 -6.49
CA LYS A 104 -22.28 1.27 -5.65
C LYS A 104 -23.55 1.72 -6.36
N ALA A 105 -23.50 2.84 -7.08
CA ALA A 105 -24.65 3.33 -7.85
C ALA A 105 -25.01 2.38 -8.99
N VAL A 106 -24.01 1.85 -9.71
CA VAL A 106 -24.19 0.87 -10.79
C VAL A 106 -24.80 -0.43 -10.26
N GLU A 107 -24.24 -0.97 -9.16
CA GLU A 107 -24.77 -2.18 -8.53
C GLU A 107 -26.21 -2.03 -8.06
N ALA A 108 -26.55 -0.90 -7.48
CA ALA A 108 -27.93 -0.60 -7.06
C ALA A 108 -28.88 -0.51 -8.26
N ALA A 109 -28.46 0.12 -9.35
CA ALA A 109 -29.25 0.24 -10.57
C ALA A 109 -29.44 -1.11 -11.28
N LEU A 110 -28.42 -1.96 -11.30
CA LEU A 110 -28.51 -3.33 -11.84
C LEU A 110 -29.49 -4.17 -11.04
N LYS A 111 -29.40 -4.14 -9.71
CA LYS A 111 -30.34 -4.84 -8.81
C LYS A 111 -31.78 -4.37 -9.01
N LYS A 112 -31.98 -3.06 -9.13
CA LYS A 112 -33.29 -2.48 -9.43
C LYS A 112 -33.84 -2.91 -10.79
N GLY A 113 -32.95 -3.12 -11.76
CA GLY A 113 -33.26 -3.65 -13.09
C GLY A 113 -33.45 -5.17 -13.14
N GLY A 114 -33.36 -5.87 -12.01
CA GLY A 114 -33.50 -7.33 -11.92
C GLY A 114 -32.27 -8.12 -12.36
N ILE A 115 -31.10 -7.48 -12.44
CA ILE A 115 -29.83 -8.10 -12.85
C ILE A 115 -28.93 -8.25 -11.62
N ASN A 116 -28.36 -9.46 -11.45
CA ASN A 116 -27.33 -9.66 -10.41
C ASN A 116 -26.01 -9.02 -10.86
N PRO A 117 -25.48 -8.02 -10.11
CA PRO A 117 -24.24 -7.33 -10.48
C PRO A 117 -23.04 -8.26 -10.69
N THR A 118 -22.94 -9.34 -9.95
CA THR A 118 -21.83 -10.29 -10.05
C THR A 118 -21.85 -11.11 -11.35
N HIS A 119 -22.98 -11.17 -12.03
CA HIS A 119 -23.09 -11.86 -13.32
C HIS A 119 -22.61 -11.02 -14.51
N VAL A 120 -22.48 -9.72 -14.31
CA VAL A 120 -22.19 -8.73 -15.36
C VAL A 120 -21.06 -7.77 -14.98
N ASP A 121 -20.21 -8.13 -14.03
CA ASP A 121 -19.12 -7.30 -13.51
C ASP A 121 -17.90 -7.24 -14.45
N SER A 122 -17.83 -8.15 -15.44
CA SER A 122 -16.82 -8.16 -16.48
C SER A 122 -17.38 -8.77 -17.76
N GLU A 123 -16.73 -8.50 -18.90
CA GLU A 123 -17.11 -9.11 -20.18
C GLU A 123 -17.01 -10.64 -20.14
N ASP A 124 -15.92 -11.16 -19.54
CA ASP A 124 -15.71 -12.60 -19.38
C ASP A 124 -16.82 -13.27 -18.54
N HIS A 125 -17.28 -12.60 -17.48
CA HIS A 125 -18.41 -13.08 -16.68
C HIS A 125 -19.73 -13.01 -17.45
N MET A 126 -19.94 -11.97 -18.24
CA MET A 126 -21.13 -11.87 -19.11
C MET A 126 -21.18 -13.03 -20.10
N GLU A 127 -20.09 -13.30 -20.80
CA GLU A 127 -20.02 -14.41 -21.78
C GLU A 127 -20.17 -15.78 -21.09
N SER A 128 -19.45 -16.01 -20.01
CA SER A 128 -19.52 -17.26 -19.24
C SER A 128 -20.92 -17.52 -18.69
N ASN A 129 -21.58 -16.49 -18.15
CA ASN A 129 -22.89 -16.62 -17.54
C ASN A 129 -24.01 -16.75 -18.60
N MET A 130 -23.84 -16.16 -19.81
CA MET A 130 -24.70 -16.44 -20.94
C MET A 130 -24.58 -17.92 -21.40
N ALA A 131 -23.36 -18.42 -21.49
CA ALA A 131 -23.13 -19.82 -21.87
C ALA A 131 -23.74 -20.82 -20.87
N LYS A 132 -23.79 -20.45 -19.59
CA LYS A 132 -24.46 -21.24 -18.53
C LYS A 132 -25.98 -21.07 -18.49
N GLY A 133 -26.52 -20.16 -19.27
CA GLY A 133 -27.96 -19.85 -19.28
C GLY A 133 -28.44 -19.07 -18.02
N TRP A 134 -27.55 -18.46 -17.28
CA TRP A 134 -27.91 -17.66 -16.10
C TRP A 134 -28.39 -16.24 -16.43
N ILE A 135 -27.94 -15.72 -17.56
CA ILE A 135 -28.37 -14.44 -18.13
C ILE A 135 -28.60 -14.58 -19.64
N THR A 136 -29.43 -13.71 -20.20
CA THR A 136 -29.74 -13.65 -21.63
C THR A 136 -28.91 -12.56 -22.33
N ALA A 137 -28.87 -12.60 -23.67
CA ALA A 137 -28.26 -11.51 -24.44
C ALA A 137 -28.98 -10.17 -24.23
N GLU A 138 -30.28 -10.19 -23.96
CA GLU A 138 -31.05 -9.00 -23.60
C GLU A 138 -30.64 -8.45 -22.24
N ASP A 139 -30.41 -9.32 -21.25
CA ASP A 139 -29.88 -8.93 -19.93
C ASP A 139 -28.50 -8.29 -20.05
N VAL A 140 -27.63 -8.82 -20.89
CA VAL A 140 -26.29 -8.25 -21.16
C VAL A 140 -26.39 -6.86 -21.78
N ALA A 141 -27.25 -6.69 -22.82
CA ALA A 141 -27.46 -5.40 -23.46
C ALA A 141 -28.00 -4.36 -22.46
N LYS A 142 -28.99 -4.75 -21.66
CA LYS A 142 -29.57 -3.93 -20.60
C LYS A 142 -28.52 -3.57 -19.51
N ALA A 143 -27.69 -4.52 -19.10
CA ALA A 143 -26.63 -4.29 -18.12
C ALA A 143 -25.57 -3.30 -18.65
N LYS A 144 -25.12 -3.45 -19.87
CA LYS A 144 -24.17 -2.54 -20.52
C LYS A 144 -24.72 -1.11 -20.60
N ASP A 145 -25.99 -0.94 -20.95
CA ASP A 145 -26.65 0.36 -20.97
C ASP A 145 -26.74 0.98 -19.58
N ILE A 146 -27.17 0.23 -18.57
CA ILE A 146 -27.23 0.67 -17.18
C ILE A 146 -25.84 1.08 -16.68
N ILE A 147 -24.83 0.24 -16.89
CA ILE A 147 -23.44 0.51 -16.47
C ILE A 147 -22.95 1.82 -17.09
N ALA A 148 -23.10 1.99 -18.40
CA ALA A 148 -22.64 3.18 -19.10
C ALA A 148 -23.36 4.45 -18.63
N THR A 149 -24.68 4.41 -18.57
CA THR A 149 -25.52 5.56 -18.21
C THR A 149 -25.31 5.98 -16.75
N VAL A 150 -25.41 5.04 -15.82
CA VAL A 150 -25.29 5.31 -14.38
C VAL A 150 -23.86 5.71 -14.00
N SER A 151 -22.85 5.10 -14.62
CA SER A 151 -21.45 5.49 -14.40
C SER A 151 -21.21 6.94 -14.81
N ALA A 152 -21.69 7.35 -15.99
CA ALA A 152 -21.55 8.72 -16.47
C ALA A 152 -22.30 9.73 -15.60
N GLU A 153 -23.56 9.44 -15.28
CA GLU A 153 -24.39 10.32 -14.43
C GLU A 153 -23.80 10.49 -13.02
N LYS A 154 -23.37 9.37 -12.40
CA LYS A 154 -22.83 9.41 -11.05
C LYS A 154 -21.47 10.11 -11.02
N ALA A 155 -20.59 9.86 -11.98
CA ALA A 155 -19.29 10.51 -12.07
C ALA A 155 -19.43 12.04 -12.23
N ALA A 156 -20.45 12.50 -12.97
CA ALA A 156 -20.73 13.91 -13.15
C ALA A 156 -21.33 14.61 -11.91
N ASN A 157 -21.96 13.87 -11.00
CA ASN A 157 -22.75 14.37 -9.87
C ASN A 157 -22.25 13.90 -8.50
N LEU A 158 -20.96 13.64 -8.34
CA LEU A 158 -20.37 13.24 -7.05
C LEU A 158 -20.31 14.45 -6.11
N PRO A 159 -20.79 14.30 -4.84
CA PRO A 159 -20.65 15.33 -3.83
C PRO A 159 -19.21 15.52 -3.42
N GLU A 160 -18.58 16.61 -3.82
CA GLU A 160 -17.14 16.85 -3.60
C GLU A 160 -16.79 16.87 -2.12
N GLN A 161 -17.59 17.53 -1.28
CA GLN A 161 -17.35 17.59 0.16
C GLN A 161 -17.35 16.22 0.82
N MET A 162 -18.26 15.33 0.41
CA MET A 162 -18.30 13.96 0.91
C MET A 162 -17.05 13.18 0.51
N ILE A 163 -16.60 13.33 -0.75
CA ILE A 163 -15.37 12.69 -1.26
C ILE A 163 -14.17 13.17 -0.47
N GLN A 164 -14.03 14.47 -0.23
CA GLN A 164 -12.94 15.04 0.55
C GLN A 164 -12.94 14.54 2.00
N ASN A 165 -14.09 14.49 2.66
CA ASN A 165 -14.20 13.99 4.03
C ASN A 165 -13.79 12.52 4.14
N ILE A 166 -14.21 11.68 3.20
CA ILE A 166 -13.82 10.27 3.16
C ILE A 166 -12.32 10.13 2.88
N ALA A 167 -11.78 10.92 1.96
CA ALA A 167 -10.34 10.90 1.63
C ALA A 167 -9.49 11.31 2.85
N GLN A 168 -9.90 12.33 3.59
CA GLN A 168 -9.23 12.74 4.84
C GLN A 168 -9.29 11.64 5.91
N GLY A 169 -10.41 10.95 6.05
CA GLY A 169 -10.53 9.80 6.95
C GLY A 169 -9.59 8.65 6.57
N ARG A 170 -9.44 8.39 5.27
CA ARG A 170 -8.48 7.39 4.75
C ARG A 170 -7.03 7.80 4.96
N LEU A 171 -6.70 9.08 4.79
CA LEU A 171 -5.37 9.59 5.10
C LEU A 171 -5.06 9.42 6.60
N SER A 172 -5.98 9.76 7.49
CA SER A 172 -5.80 9.56 8.93
C SER A 172 -5.53 8.09 9.28
N LYS A 173 -6.24 7.17 8.65
CA LYS A 173 -6.02 5.73 8.84
C LYS A 173 -4.65 5.31 8.31
N PHE A 174 -4.26 5.77 7.12
CA PHE A 174 -2.94 5.51 6.54
C PHE A 174 -1.82 6.00 7.47
N LEU A 175 -1.91 7.22 8.00
CA LEU A 175 -0.91 7.78 8.92
C LEU A 175 -0.79 6.95 10.21
N LYS A 176 -1.88 6.40 10.73
CA LYS A 176 -1.85 5.47 11.87
C LYS A 176 -1.12 4.17 11.54
N GLU A 177 -1.26 3.67 10.32
CA GLU A 177 -0.64 2.42 9.89
C GLU A 177 0.87 2.56 9.61
N VAL A 178 1.32 3.74 9.16
CA VAL A 178 2.71 3.95 8.70
C VAL A 178 3.61 4.72 9.67
N CYS A 179 3.06 5.30 10.73
CA CYS A 179 3.83 6.00 11.76
C CYS A 179 4.08 5.08 12.95
N LEU A 180 5.35 4.87 13.30
CA LEU A 180 5.76 3.94 14.35
C LEU A 180 5.01 4.17 15.67
N LEU A 181 4.87 5.42 16.10
CA LEU A 181 4.21 5.77 17.37
C LEU A 181 2.69 5.55 17.37
N ASN A 182 2.08 5.34 16.21
CA ASN A 182 0.64 5.16 16.06
C ASN A 182 0.26 3.70 15.74
N GLN A 183 1.26 2.85 15.49
CA GLN A 183 1.02 1.42 15.24
C GLN A 183 0.63 0.72 16.54
N GLU A 184 -0.30 -0.21 16.44
CA GLU A 184 -0.70 -1.08 17.54
C GLU A 184 0.26 -2.29 17.62
N ASP A 185 0.52 -2.75 18.87
CA ASP A 185 1.35 -3.92 19.18
C ASP A 185 0.70 -5.24 18.72
#